data_044cd9513899620e9289495d2ecc7aa1
#
_entry.id   044cd9513899620e9289495d2ecc7aa1
#
_cell.length_a   1.000
_cell.length_b   1.000
_cell.length_c   1.000
_cell.angle_alpha   90.00
_cell.angle_beta   90.00
_cell.angle_gamma   90.00
#
_symmetry.space_group_name_H-M   'P 1'
#
loop_
_entity.id
_entity.type
_entity.pdbx_description
1 polymer ?
#
loop_
_entity_poly.entity_id
_entity_poly.type
_entity_poly.pdbx_seq_one_letter_code
_entity_poly.pdbx_strand_id
1 'polypeptide(L)'
;MKITITESQYNKLMEGYVNIPVDEDIALELWEDEKKLELSSIVIPKHLRGQGKGTEVMNKVIEYSDGVNKPIYLTPDTNFGGTSINRLKRFYRRFGFTKNTDQEVSHSMVRYPKGMNESQTTNELNI
;
A
#
# COMPACT_ATOMS: atom_id res chain seq x y z
N MET A 1 -29.24 -9.75 18.10
CA MET A 1 -29.28 -8.29 18.25
C MET A 1 -28.88 -7.60 16.95
N LYS A 2 -29.65 -6.65 16.52
CA LYS A 2 -29.38 -5.94 15.29
C LYS A 2 -28.73 -4.60 15.63
N ILE A 3 -27.53 -4.37 15.15
CA ILE A 3 -26.80 -3.13 15.40
C ILE A 3 -26.91 -2.26 14.14
N THR A 4 -27.43 -1.07 14.30
CA THR A 4 -27.52 -0.10 13.21
C THR A 4 -26.43 0.94 13.39
N ILE A 5 -25.63 1.14 12.36
CA ILE A 5 -24.56 2.14 12.37
C ILE A 5 -24.70 3.06 11.18
N THR A 6 -24.17 4.27 11.29
CA THR A 6 -24.12 5.22 10.19
C THR A 6 -23.02 4.82 9.22
N GLU A 7 -23.05 5.34 8.00
CA GLU A 7 -21.99 5.14 7.02
C GLU A 7 -20.64 5.60 7.56
N SER A 8 -20.62 6.72 8.27
CA SER A 8 -19.42 7.25 8.89
C SER A 8 -18.85 6.29 9.95
N GLN A 9 -19.73 5.73 10.78
CA GLN A 9 -19.32 4.74 11.78
C GLN A 9 -18.82 3.45 11.14
N TYR A 10 -19.48 3.02 10.06
CA TYR A 10 -19.04 1.83 9.32
C TYR A 10 -17.64 2.02 8.74
N ASN A 11 -17.40 3.16 8.10
CA ASN A 11 -16.09 3.46 7.51
C ASN A 11 -14.99 3.50 8.58
N LYS A 12 -15.29 4.06 9.72
CA LYS A 12 -14.35 4.10 10.84
C LYS A 12 -14.04 2.70 11.39
N LEU A 13 -15.03 1.82 11.43
CA LEU A 13 -14.85 0.45 11.87
C LEU A 13 -14.02 -0.37 10.86
N MET A 14 -14.04 0.03 9.60
CA MET A 14 -13.28 -0.63 8.55
C MET A 14 -11.83 -0.14 8.46
N GLU A 15 -11.48 0.92 9.19
CA GLU A 15 -10.09 1.35 9.29
C GLU A 15 -9.29 0.32 10.07
N GLY A 16 -8.11 0.00 9.59
CA GLY A 16 -7.25 -0.92 10.29
C GLY A 16 -6.36 -1.72 9.36
N TYR A 17 -5.77 -2.76 9.91
CA TYR A 17 -4.88 -3.62 9.14
C TYR A 17 -5.67 -4.49 8.16
N VAL A 18 -5.14 -4.57 6.94
CA VAL A 18 -5.70 -5.39 5.87
C VAL A 18 -5.06 -6.77 5.96
N ASN A 19 -5.87 -7.81 5.97
CA ASN A 19 -5.38 -9.17 6.00
C ASN A 19 -5.36 -9.74 4.58
N ILE A 20 -4.17 -9.74 3.98
CA ILE A 20 -3.95 -10.33 2.65
C ILE A 20 -3.22 -11.65 2.85
N PRO A 21 -3.75 -12.77 2.31
CA PRO A 21 -3.08 -14.07 2.45
C PRO A 21 -1.72 -14.08 1.76
N VAL A 22 -0.67 -14.33 2.54
CA VAL A 22 0.70 -14.49 2.06
C VAL A 22 1.30 -15.70 2.75
N ASP A 23 2.49 -16.12 2.30
CA ASP A 23 3.24 -17.18 2.97
C ASP A 23 3.34 -16.86 4.47
N GLU A 24 3.11 -17.84 5.33
CA GLU A 24 3.08 -17.64 6.79
C GLU A 24 4.38 -17.09 7.38
N ASP A 25 5.50 -17.31 6.69
CA ASP A 25 6.80 -16.80 7.13
C ASP A 25 7.05 -15.35 6.70
N ILE A 26 6.19 -14.79 5.85
CA ILE A 26 6.32 -13.42 5.37
C ILE A 26 5.49 -12.51 6.26
N ALA A 27 6.11 -11.43 6.75
CA ALA A 27 5.40 -10.40 7.50
C ALA A 27 4.98 -9.29 6.55
N LEU A 28 3.68 -9.02 6.52
CA LEU A 28 3.10 -7.95 5.71
C LEU A 28 2.21 -7.11 6.61
N GLU A 29 2.50 -5.81 6.68
CA GLU A 29 1.66 -4.86 7.39
C GLU A 29 1.14 -3.81 6.41
N LEU A 30 -0.15 -3.88 6.14
CA LEU A 30 -0.86 -2.96 5.27
C LEU A 30 -2.01 -2.35 6.06
N TRP A 31 -2.01 -1.03 6.17
CA TRP A 31 -3.06 -0.29 6.87
C TRP A 31 -4.01 0.34 5.86
N GLU A 32 -5.28 0.34 6.16
CA GLU A 32 -6.31 0.98 5.33
C GLU A 32 -7.10 1.98 6.15
N ASP A 33 -7.27 3.17 5.60
CA ASP A 33 -8.26 4.12 6.10
C ASP A 33 -9.26 4.45 4.99
N GLU A 34 -10.10 5.44 5.22
CA GLU A 34 -11.15 5.82 4.28
C GLU A 34 -10.62 6.23 2.91
N LYS A 35 -9.42 6.80 2.86
CA LYS A 35 -8.88 7.44 1.64
C LYS A 35 -7.68 6.72 1.02
N LYS A 36 -6.94 5.96 1.80
CA LYS A 36 -5.65 5.43 1.33
C LYS A 36 -5.26 4.13 2.02
N LEU A 37 -4.25 3.51 1.45
CA LEU A 37 -3.54 2.38 2.05
C LEU A 37 -2.14 2.85 2.43
N GLU A 38 -1.62 2.33 3.52
CA GLU A 38 -0.24 2.56 3.94
C GLU A 38 0.45 1.22 4.10
N LEU A 39 1.50 1.01 3.33
CA LEU A 39 2.32 -0.19 3.42
C LEU A 39 3.42 0.08 4.44
N SER A 40 3.24 -0.46 5.64
CA SER A 40 4.14 -0.23 6.76
C SER A 40 5.37 -1.12 6.71
N SER A 41 5.19 -2.39 6.35
CA SER A 41 6.34 -3.28 6.20
C SER A 41 6.03 -4.49 5.35
N ILE A 42 7.08 -4.97 4.67
CA ILE A 42 7.13 -6.30 4.06
C ILE A 42 8.46 -6.90 4.50
N VAL A 43 8.41 -8.00 5.21
CA VAL A 43 9.63 -8.71 5.62
C VAL A 43 9.61 -10.10 5.02
N ILE A 44 10.54 -10.35 4.13
CA ILE A 44 10.71 -11.67 3.51
C ILE A 44 11.92 -12.33 4.16
N PRO A 45 11.72 -13.47 4.84
CA PRO A 45 12.83 -14.13 5.52
C PRO A 45 13.90 -14.56 4.53
N LYS A 46 15.12 -14.65 5.02
CA LYS A 46 16.29 -14.93 4.19
C LYS A 46 16.13 -16.17 3.32
N HIS A 47 15.53 -17.23 3.86
CA HIS A 47 15.38 -18.50 3.13
C HIS A 47 14.37 -18.42 1.97
N LEU A 48 13.54 -17.37 1.93
CA LEU A 48 12.57 -17.16 0.84
C LEU A 48 13.01 -16.07 -0.14
N ARG A 49 14.15 -15.43 0.09
CA ARG A 49 14.63 -14.36 -0.80
C ARG A 49 15.16 -14.94 -2.11
N GLY A 50 15.08 -14.14 -3.18
CA GLY A 50 15.54 -14.57 -4.49
C GLY A 50 14.59 -15.52 -5.21
N GLN A 51 13.38 -15.71 -4.72
CA GLN A 51 12.38 -16.61 -5.28
C GLN A 51 11.14 -15.88 -5.82
N GLY A 52 11.22 -14.56 -5.97
CA GLY A 52 10.10 -13.78 -6.47
C GLY A 52 8.98 -13.55 -5.45
N LYS A 53 9.22 -13.83 -4.16
CA LYS A 53 8.19 -13.69 -3.13
C LYS A 53 7.77 -12.24 -2.92
N GLY A 54 8.71 -11.31 -2.99
CA GLY A 54 8.40 -9.88 -2.88
C GLY A 54 7.47 -9.42 -4.00
N THR A 55 7.71 -9.89 -5.21
CA THR A 55 6.85 -9.60 -6.37
C THR A 55 5.46 -10.19 -6.18
N GLU A 56 5.36 -11.43 -5.70
CA GLU A 56 4.08 -12.06 -5.39
C GLU A 56 3.26 -11.24 -4.39
N VAL A 57 3.90 -10.84 -3.29
CA VAL A 57 3.23 -10.04 -2.25
C VAL A 57 2.77 -8.70 -2.81
N MET A 58 3.64 -8.01 -3.57
CA MET A 58 3.30 -6.72 -4.15
C MET A 58 2.14 -6.83 -5.14
N ASN A 59 2.09 -7.88 -5.94
CA ASN A 59 0.98 -8.09 -6.86
C ASN A 59 -0.35 -8.24 -6.11
N LYS A 60 -0.34 -8.91 -4.97
CA LYS A 60 -1.55 -9.05 -4.13
C LYS A 60 -1.97 -7.71 -3.52
N VAL A 61 -1.01 -6.93 -3.05
CA VAL A 61 -1.26 -5.61 -2.47
C VAL A 61 -1.85 -4.67 -3.54
N ILE A 62 -1.28 -4.70 -4.74
CA ILE A 62 -1.73 -3.88 -5.87
C ILE A 62 -3.14 -4.28 -6.29
N GLU A 63 -3.41 -5.56 -6.38
CA GLU A 63 -4.73 -6.07 -6.71
C GLU A 63 -5.78 -5.58 -5.70
N TYR A 64 -5.43 -5.61 -4.43
CA TYR A 64 -6.30 -5.10 -3.38
C TYR A 64 -6.54 -3.60 -3.54
N SER A 65 -5.47 -2.83 -3.76
CA SER A 65 -5.54 -1.38 -3.96
C SER A 65 -6.45 -1.03 -5.15
N ASP A 66 -6.28 -1.72 -6.26
CA ASP A 66 -7.10 -1.49 -7.45
C ASP A 66 -8.57 -1.84 -7.18
N GLY A 67 -8.81 -2.91 -6.41
CA GLY A 67 -10.16 -3.34 -6.06
C GLY A 67 -10.91 -2.36 -5.17
N VAL A 68 -10.23 -1.73 -4.21
CA VAL A 68 -10.85 -0.74 -3.32
C VAL A 68 -10.69 0.69 -3.83
N ASN A 69 -9.95 0.87 -4.92
CA ASN A 69 -9.72 2.17 -5.57
C ASN A 69 -9.07 3.19 -4.63
N LYS A 70 -8.03 2.76 -3.93
CA LYS A 70 -7.28 3.61 -2.99
C LYS A 70 -5.79 3.58 -3.31
N PRO A 71 -5.11 4.74 -3.22
CA PRO A 71 -3.66 4.76 -3.42
C PRO A 71 -2.92 4.09 -2.28
N ILE A 72 -1.73 3.58 -2.58
CA ILE A 72 -0.82 2.99 -1.61
C ILE A 72 0.33 3.96 -1.36
N TYR A 73 0.54 4.31 -0.10
CA TYR A 73 1.68 5.14 0.31
C TYR A 73 2.68 4.28 1.06
N LEU A 74 3.96 4.53 0.85
CA LEU A 74 5.02 3.85 1.58
C LEU A 74 6.29 4.71 1.64
N THR A 75 7.16 4.37 2.58
CA THR A 75 8.51 4.89 2.68
C THR A 75 9.46 3.70 2.69
N PRO A 76 10.34 3.56 1.69
CA PRO A 76 11.29 2.44 1.68
C PRO A 76 12.16 2.47 2.92
N ASP A 77 12.32 1.31 3.56
CA ASP A 77 13.09 1.16 4.78
C ASP A 77 14.01 -0.07 4.68
N THR A 78 15.30 0.16 4.87
CA THR A 78 16.32 -0.90 4.79
C THR A 78 16.47 -1.70 6.07
N ASN A 79 15.81 -1.29 7.17
CA ASN A 79 15.93 -1.95 8.46
C ASN A 79 15.41 -3.39 8.46
N PHE A 80 14.52 -3.72 7.53
CA PHE A 80 13.88 -5.03 7.47
C PHE A 80 14.45 -5.96 6.40
N GLY A 81 15.52 -5.56 5.72
CA GLY A 81 16.13 -6.40 4.70
C GLY A 81 17.50 -5.89 4.32
N GLY A 82 18.44 -6.76 4.04
CA GLY A 82 19.82 -6.41 3.75
C GLY A 82 20.05 -5.83 2.35
N THR A 83 19.28 -4.84 1.93
CA THR A 83 19.45 -4.22 0.62
C THR A 83 19.57 -2.70 0.74
N SER A 84 20.01 -2.05 -0.33
CA SER A 84 20.16 -0.59 -0.33
C SER A 84 18.83 0.10 -0.59
N ILE A 85 18.73 1.36 -0.12
CA ILE A 85 17.54 2.18 -0.35
C ILE A 85 17.28 2.36 -1.87
N ASN A 86 18.33 2.46 -2.67
CA ASN A 86 18.17 2.61 -4.11
C ASN A 86 17.60 1.36 -4.78
N ARG A 87 17.96 0.19 -4.29
CA ARG A 87 17.38 -1.08 -4.77
C ARG A 87 15.91 -1.16 -4.42
N LEU A 88 15.54 -0.77 -3.20
CA LEU A 88 14.15 -0.75 -2.78
C LEU A 88 13.33 0.21 -3.61
N LYS A 89 13.84 1.41 -3.85
CA LYS A 89 13.15 2.39 -4.70
C LYS A 89 12.93 1.84 -6.11
N ARG A 90 13.94 1.19 -6.70
CA ARG A 90 13.79 0.57 -8.02
C ARG A 90 12.76 -0.55 -8.01
N PHE A 91 12.77 -1.36 -6.96
CA PHE A 91 11.78 -2.42 -6.78
C PHE A 91 10.37 -1.85 -6.81
N TYR A 92 10.10 -0.83 -5.97
CA TYR A 92 8.76 -0.24 -5.90
C TYR A 92 8.38 0.48 -7.18
N ARG A 93 9.33 1.13 -7.85
CA ARG A 93 9.05 1.80 -9.14
C ARG A 93 8.56 0.83 -10.21
N ARG A 94 9.01 -0.41 -10.18
CA ARG A 94 8.53 -1.43 -11.12
C ARG A 94 7.04 -1.71 -10.98
N PHE A 95 6.49 -1.43 -9.82
CA PHE A 95 5.06 -1.60 -9.55
C PHE A 95 4.26 -0.33 -9.72
N GLY A 96 4.86 0.73 -10.24
CA GLY A 96 4.18 1.98 -10.51
C GLY A 96 4.25 3.01 -9.39
N PHE A 97 5.08 2.78 -8.38
CA PHE A 97 5.27 3.77 -7.33
C PHE A 97 6.13 4.92 -7.84
N THR A 98 5.72 6.13 -7.48
CA THR A 98 6.41 7.37 -7.83
C THR A 98 6.62 8.21 -6.58
N LYS A 99 7.35 9.32 -6.72
CA LYS A 99 7.56 10.24 -5.61
C LYS A 99 6.23 10.80 -5.14
N ASN A 100 5.98 10.75 -3.82
CA ASN A 100 4.80 11.38 -3.25
C ASN A 100 4.98 12.90 -3.20
N THR A 101 4.02 13.63 -3.76
CA THR A 101 3.99 15.09 -3.72
C THR A 101 2.89 15.64 -2.83
N ASP A 102 2.09 14.77 -2.22
CA ASP A 102 1.04 15.16 -1.28
C ASP A 102 1.66 15.43 0.10
N GLN A 103 1.71 16.70 0.48
CA GLN A 103 2.33 17.12 1.73
C GLN A 103 1.55 16.70 2.98
N GLU A 104 0.29 16.35 2.82
CA GLU A 104 -0.54 15.88 3.92
C GLU A 104 -0.25 14.43 4.32
N VAL A 105 0.43 13.69 3.45
CA VAL A 105 0.78 12.29 3.71
C VAL A 105 2.29 12.17 3.94
N SER A 106 2.66 11.67 5.10
CA SER A 106 4.06 11.60 5.54
C SER A 106 4.78 10.34 5.01
N HIS A 107 4.71 10.11 3.70
CA HIS A 107 5.42 9.02 3.03
C HIS A 107 6.14 9.54 1.80
N SER A 108 7.19 8.84 1.39
CA SER A 108 8.03 9.30 0.28
C SER A 108 7.57 8.82 -1.09
N MET A 109 6.80 7.74 -1.16
CA MET A 109 6.35 7.16 -2.42
C MET A 109 4.86 6.85 -2.40
N VAL A 110 4.25 6.87 -3.59
CA VAL A 110 2.83 6.58 -3.75
C VAL A 110 2.60 5.82 -5.07
N ARG A 111 1.63 4.91 -5.05
CA ARG A 111 1.08 4.30 -6.26
C ARG A 111 -0.41 4.54 -6.28
N TYR A 112 -0.89 5.18 -7.34
CA TYR A 112 -2.33 5.38 -7.53
C TYR A 112 -2.96 4.13 -8.14
N PRO A 113 -4.20 3.78 -7.75
CA PRO A 113 -4.86 2.62 -8.31
C PRO A 113 -5.09 2.78 -9.82
N LYS A 114 -5.29 1.66 -10.49
CA LYS A 114 -5.48 1.64 -11.94
C LYS A 114 -6.63 2.55 -12.33
N GLY A 115 -6.38 3.45 -13.28
CA GLY A 115 -7.37 4.42 -13.73
C GLY A 115 -7.40 5.71 -12.93
N MET A 116 -6.63 5.80 -11.83
CA MET A 116 -6.49 7.01 -11.04
C MET A 116 -5.05 7.51 -11.11
N ASN A 117 -4.85 8.81 -11.04
CA ASN A 117 -3.52 9.40 -10.93
C ASN A 117 -3.62 10.75 -10.22
N GLU A 118 -2.46 11.37 -9.97
CA GLU A 118 -2.40 12.66 -9.29
C GLU A 118 -3.24 13.73 -9.99
N SER A 119 -3.22 13.75 -11.32
CA SER A 119 -4.00 14.69 -12.11
C SER A 119 -5.50 14.51 -11.93
N GLN A 120 -5.97 13.25 -11.83
CA GLN A 120 -7.38 12.95 -11.61
C GLN A 120 -7.84 13.40 -10.24
N THR A 121 -6.99 13.24 -9.23
CA THR A 121 -7.31 13.70 -7.88
C THR A 121 -7.47 15.23 -7.86
N THR A 122 -6.68 15.92 -8.64
CA THR A 122 -6.73 17.37 -8.77
C THR A 122 -7.92 17.82 -9.61
N ASN A 123 -8.25 17.07 -10.66
CA ASN A 123 -9.31 17.41 -11.59
C ASN A 123 -10.71 17.43 -10.97
N GLU A 124 -10.91 16.68 -9.92
CA GLU A 124 -12.17 16.71 -9.19
C GLU A 124 -12.53 18.12 -8.70
N LEU A 125 -11.51 18.93 -8.45
CA LEU A 125 -11.68 20.29 -7.97
C LEU A 125 -12.02 21.28 -9.07
N ASN A 126 -11.91 20.87 -10.33
CA ASN A 126 -12.07 21.75 -11.49
C ASN A 126 -13.39 21.57 -12.22
N ILE A 127 -14.25 20.76 -11.69
CA ILE A 127 -15.56 20.50 -12.30
C ILE A 127 -16.56 21.59 -12.01
#